data_0ceb620e9151eb5b97a803d859c0df03
#
_entry.id   0ceb620e9151eb5b97a803d859c0df03
#
_cell.length_a   1.000
_cell.length_b   1.000
_cell.length_c   1.000
_cell.angle_alpha   90.00
_cell.angle_beta   90.00
_cell.angle_gamma   90.00
#
_symmetry.space_group_name_H-M   'P 1'
#
loop_
_entity.id
_entity.type
_entity.pdbx_description
1 polymer ?
#
loop_
_entity_poly.entity_id
_entity_poly.type
_entity_poly.pdbx_seq_one_letter_code
_entity_poly.pdbx_strand_id
1 'polypeptide(L)'
;MKNAKIRLVARKSDDSWAGDGKPPAIHYEKIGRQKLRVAIWKGTGQKRPILFFNGIGANLELVSPLHEALPDRDVITFDMPGIGKSPSPKVPYRPWWISHAAAKILDRHGYEGKVDVIGVSWGGAVAQQFAFQCQHRVNRLILAATTAGMTMVPGDWGVLSKMATPQRYVDPEYLKRNFEKLYGEGENLAGQHAIRIMPPTLVGYFAQMTAMLGWTSLPFLPLIRKPTLVMMGDRDRIVPLVNGRILKMFLPKGELHIVKNAGHLFIISRLKEIEPVLRRFLDGPEQT
;
A
#
# COMPACT_ATOMS: atom_id res chain seq x y z
N MET A 1 -25.69 -32.61 1.92
CA MET A 1 -25.51 -31.14 1.99
C MET A 1 -25.02 -30.79 3.39
N LYS A 2 -23.70 -30.65 3.58
CA LYS A 2 -23.11 -30.32 4.89
C LYS A 2 -22.98 -28.78 4.98
N ASN A 3 -23.71 -28.16 5.92
CA ASN A 3 -23.62 -26.76 6.28
C ASN A 3 -22.20 -26.44 6.76
N ALA A 4 -21.39 -25.85 5.89
CA ALA A 4 -20.14 -25.24 6.28
C ALA A 4 -20.46 -23.95 7.05
N LYS A 5 -20.49 -24.02 8.39
CA LYS A 5 -20.49 -22.86 9.25
C LYS A 5 -19.19 -22.10 8.99
N ILE A 6 -19.30 -20.96 8.30
CA ILE A 6 -18.24 -19.95 8.21
C ILE A 6 -17.96 -19.50 9.65
N ARG A 7 -16.91 -20.02 10.26
CA ARG A 7 -16.36 -19.45 11.50
C ARG A 7 -15.68 -18.14 11.10
N LEU A 8 -16.40 -17.02 11.27
CA LEU A 8 -15.78 -15.73 11.41
C LEU A 8 -14.74 -15.84 12.52
N VAL A 9 -13.47 -15.74 12.19
CA VAL A 9 -12.40 -15.63 13.17
C VAL A 9 -12.72 -14.37 13.97
N ALA A 10 -13.14 -14.56 15.23
CA ALA A 10 -13.47 -13.46 16.12
C ALA A 10 -12.29 -12.50 16.18
N ARG A 11 -12.53 -11.21 15.88
CA ARG A 11 -11.55 -10.16 16.10
C ARG A 11 -11.17 -10.22 17.58
N LYS A 12 -9.95 -10.65 17.87
CA LYS A 12 -9.40 -10.50 19.22
C LYS A 12 -9.42 -9.01 19.56
N SER A 13 -10.06 -8.66 20.65
CA SER A 13 -10.11 -7.29 21.20
C SER A 13 -8.77 -6.83 21.77
N ASP A 14 -7.76 -7.68 21.69
CA ASP A 14 -6.42 -7.46 22.19
C ASP A 14 -5.62 -6.65 21.17
N ASP A 15 -5.01 -5.54 21.60
CA ASP A 15 -4.11 -4.68 20.82
C ASP A 15 -2.71 -5.33 20.61
N SER A 16 -2.57 -6.64 20.87
CA SER A 16 -1.33 -7.37 20.61
C SER A 16 -0.91 -7.23 19.16
N TRP A 17 0.37 -6.92 18.96
CA TRP A 17 0.99 -6.85 17.66
C TRP A 17 1.01 -8.23 17.00
N ALA A 18 0.43 -8.34 15.81
CA ALA A 18 0.36 -9.59 15.06
C ALA A 18 1.40 -9.68 13.93
N GLY A 19 2.22 -8.64 13.74
CA GLY A 19 3.31 -8.62 12.77
C GLY A 19 4.60 -9.21 13.35
N ASP A 20 5.55 -9.56 12.47
CA ASP A 20 6.91 -9.90 12.87
C ASP A 20 7.69 -8.62 13.21
N GLY A 21 8.81 -8.77 13.91
CA GLY A 21 9.72 -7.68 14.24
C GLY A 21 9.25 -6.76 15.37
N LYS A 22 9.92 -5.61 15.50
CA LYS A 22 9.63 -4.63 16.55
C LYS A 22 8.25 -4.01 16.36
N PRO A 23 7.36 -4.06 17.39
CA PRO A 23 6.05 -3.45 17.29
C PRO A 23 6.15 -1.93 17.13
N PRO A 24 5.25 -1.32 16.30
CA PRO A 24 5.12 0.12 16.20
C PRO A 24 4.40 0.70 17.41
N ALA A 25 4.51 2.02 17.59
CA ALA A 25 3.56 2.76 18.38
C ALA A 25 2.21 2.79 17.64
N ILE A 26 1.15 2.32 18.29
CA ILE A 26 -0.21 2.30 17.73
C ILE A 26 -0.99 3.48 18.29
N HIS A 27 -1.60 4.25 17.39
CA HIS A 27 -2.46 5.38 17.71
C HIS A 27 -3.81 5.23 17.02
N TYR A 28 -4.82 5.92 17.53
CA TYR A 28 -6.14 6.01 16.93
C TYR A 28 -6.49 7.48 16.70
N GLU A 29 -6.45 7.89 15.41
CA GLU A 29 -6.71 9.26 15.01
C GLU A 29 -8.13 9.45 14.49
N LYS A 30 -8.81 10.49 14.98
CA LYS A 30 -10.14 10.86 14.49
C LYS A 30 -9.99 11.99 13.45
N ILE A 31 -10.23 11.68 12.19
CA ILE A 31 -10.22 12.64 11.09
C ILE A 31 -11.66 12.88 10.62
N GLY A 32 -12.21 14.03 10.97
CA GLY A 32 -13.64 14.27 10.82
C GLY A 32 -14.45 13.26 11.64
N ARG A 33 -15.31 12.50 10.97
CA ARG A 33 -16.14 11.45 11.60
C ARG A 33 -15.52 10.05 11.56
N GLN A 34 -14.38 9.88 10.91
CA GLN A 34 -13.70 8.59 10.75
C GLN A 34 -12.58 8.45 11.78
N LYS A 35 -12.54 7.30 12.45
CA LYS A 35 -11.41 6.87 13.29
C LYS A 35 -10.48 5.99 12.44
N LEU A 36 -9.17 6.25 12.48
CA LEU A 36 -8.15 5.49 11.77
C LEU A 36 -7.14 4.94 12.78
N ARG A 37 -6.76 3.67 12.63
CA ARG A 37 -5.65 3.08 13.36
C ARG A 37 -4.36 3.39 12.62
N VAL A 38 -3.43 4.03 13.31
CA VAL A 38 -2.14 4.49 12.80
C VAL A 38 -1.03 3.71 13.45
N ALA A 39 -0.04 3.32 12.68
CA ALA A 39 1.20 2.71 13.17
C ALA A 39 2.40 3.61 12.84
N ILE A 40 3.27 3.80 13.83
CA ILE A 40 4.52 4.55 13.70
C ILE A 40 5.66 3.69 14.22
N TRP A 41 6.49 3.19 13.32
CA TRP A 41 7.77 2.60 13.66
C TRP A 41 8.80 3.71 13.77
N LYS A 42 9.47 3.78 14.91
CA LYS A 42 10.56 4.70 15.11
C LYS A 42 11.87 4.07 14.65
N GLY A 43 12.50 4.73 13.69
CA GLY A 43 13.85 4.43 13.27
C GLY A 43 14.90 5.13 14.13
N THR A 44 16.14 5.14 13.68
CA THR A 44 17.22 5.87 14.37
C THR A 44 17.11 7.40 14.23
N GLY A 45 16.15 7.89 13.44
CA GLY A 45 15.86 9.31 13.25
C GLY A 45 16.86 10.08 12.37
N GLN A 46 17.80 9.39 11.75
CA GLN A 46 18.86 10.03 10.94
C GLN A 46 18.40 10.41 9.53
N LYS A 47 17.34 9.77 9.03
CA LYS A 47 16.84 9.93 7.66
C LYS A 47 15.41 10.45 7.65
N ARG A 48 14.96 10.93 6.48
CA ARG A 48 13.58 11.38 6.31
C ARG A 48 12.58 10.26 6.61
N PRO A 49 11.46 10.57 7.28
CA PRO A 49 10.42 9.59 7.54
C PRO A 49 9.71 9.16 6.25
N ILE A 50 9.17 7.96 6.27
CA ILE A 50 8.41 7.37 5.17
C ILE A 50 6.92 7.37 5.54
N LEU A 51 6.08 7.95 4.68
CA LEU A 51 4.63 7.74 4.67
C LEU A 51 4.32 6.60 3.70
N PHE A 52 3.72 5.52 4.22
CA PHE A 52 3.43 4.34 3.42
C PHE A 52 1.92 4.15 3.22
N PHE A 53 1.50 3.97 1.96
CA PHE A 53 0.12 3.63 1.59
C PHE A 53 0.04 2.19 1.10
N ASN A 54 -0.73 1.38 1.83
CA ASN A 54 -0.89 -0.04 1.58
C ASN A 54 -1.85 -0.36 0.42
N GLY A 55 -1.74 -1.58 -0.13
CA GLY A 55 -2.62 -2.09 -1.17
C GLY A 55 -4.06 -2.31 -0.69
N ILE A 56 -4.94 -2.69 -1.62
CA ILE A 56 -6.36 -2.96 -1.32
C ILE A 56 -6.50 -4.10 -0.29
N GLY A 57 -7.30 -3.87 0.75
CA GLY A 57 -7.57 -4.84 1.82
C GLY A 57 -6.37 -5.15 2.73
N ALA A 58 -5.22 -4.54 2.49
CA ALA A 58 -4.01 -4.75 3.25
C ALA A 58 -4.00 -3.88 4.52
N ASN A 59 -3.71 -4.51 5.66
CA ASN A 59 -3.62 -3.88 6.96
C ASN A 59 -2.16 -3.50 7.30
N LEU A 60 -1.99 -2.67 8.31
CA LEU A 60 -0.70 -2.07 8.66
C LEU A 60 0.38 -3.10 9.07
N GLU A 61 0.02 -4.30 9.53
CA GLU A 61 0.96 -5.36 9.88
C GLU A 61 1.86 -5.80 8.71
N LEU A 62 1.39 -5.62 7.46
CA LEU A 62 2.16 -5.96 6.26
C LEU A 62 3.33 -5.00 5.97
N VAL A 63 3.44 -3.89 6.70
CA VAL A 63 4.49 -2.88 6.50
C VAL A 63 5.74 -3.17 7.33
N SER A 64 5.65 -4.04 8.36
CA SER A 64 6.77 -4.42 9.24
C SER A 64 8.07 -4.76 8.50
N PRO A 65 8.06 -5.60 7.43
CA PRO A 65 9.29 -5.93 6.72
C PRO A 65 9.99 -4.72 6.09
N LEU A 66 9.24 -3.72 5.66
CA LEU A 66 9.83 -2.50 5.10
C LEU A 66 10.60 -1.72 6.17
N HIS A 67 10.04 -1.60 7.38
CA HIS A 67 10.75 -0.95 8.49
C HIS A 67 12.00 -1.72 8.88
N GLU A 68 11.94 -3.07 8.89
CA GLU A 68 13.11 -3.91 9.17
C GLU A 68 14.24 -3.72 8.16
N ALA A 69 13.89 -3.50 6.87
CA ALA A 69 14.86 -3.22 5.83
C ALA A 69 15.42 -1.78 5.87
N LEU A 70 14.63 -0.84 6.39
CA LEU A 70 14.99 0.58 6.47
C LEU A 70 14.92 1.11 7.92
N PRO A 71 15.70 0.52 8.86
CA PRO A 71 15.58 0.82 10.30
C PRO A 71 16.07 2.22 10.68
N ASP A 72 16.72 2.91 9.78
CA ASP A 72 17.21 4.29 9.92
C ASP A 72 16.13 5.36 9.66
N ARG A 73 14.89 4.94 9.32
CA ARG A 73 13.78 5.84 9.01
C ARG A 73 12.56 5.54 9.85
N ASP A 74 11.87 6.58 10.29
CA ASP A 74 10.51 6.41 10.81
C ASP A 74 9.60 5.96 9.66
N VAL A 75 8.72 4.98 9.93
CA VAL A 75 7.71 4.54 8.96
C VAL A 75 6.33 4.78 9.55
N ILE A 76 5.52 5.56 8.84
CA ILE A 76 4.16 5.92 9.22
C ILE A 76 3.19 5.30 8.24
N THR A 77 2.20 4.60 8.74
CA THR A 77 1.09 4.07 7.93
C THR A 77 -0.19 4.02 8.75
N PHE A 78 -1.31 3.74 8.11
CA PHE A 78 -2.59 3.58 8.79
C PHE A 78 -3.49 2.61 8.04
N ASP A 79 -4.37 1.95 8.79
CA ASP A 79 -5.43 1.12 8.23
C ASP A 79 -6.49 2.00 7.56
N MET A 80 -6.80 1.70 6.30
CA MET A 80 -7.89 2.37 5.60
C MET A 80 -9.24 2.13 6.30
N PRO A 81 -10.25 2.99 6.13
CA PRO A 81 -11.57 2.78 6.75
C PRO A 81 -12.14 1.39 6.44
N GLY A 82 -12.44 0.62 7.48
CA GLY A 82 -12.94 -0.76 7.38
C GLY A 82 -11.90 -1.85 7.13
N ILE A 83 -10.61 -1.49 7.12
CA ILE A 83 -9.48 -2.40 6.99
C ILE A 83 -8.80 -2.53 8.35
N GLY A 84 -8.22 -3.70 8.63
CA GLY A 84 -7.55 -3.98 9.88
C GLY A 84 -8.44 -3.65 11.09
N LYS A 85 -7.96 -2.80 11.99
CA LYS A 85 -8.74 -2.36 13.17
C LYS A 85 -9.35 -0.95 13.01
N SER A 86 -9.25 -0.32 11.81
CA SER A 86 -10.01 0.91 11.52
C SER A 86 -11.49 0.59 11.35
N PRO A 87 -12.42 1.31 12.00
CA PRO A 87 -13.86 1.10 11.84
C PRO A 87 -14.29 1.29 10.37
N SER A 88 -15.36 0.59 9.99
CA SER A 88 -15.98 0.75 8.66
C SER A 88 -16.39 2.20 8.42
N PRO A 89 -16.24 2.69 7.19
CA PRO A 89 -16.65 4.06 6.85
C PRO A 89 -18.17 4.18 6.92
N LYS A 90 -18.64 5.32 7.44
CA LYS A 90 -20.07 5.65 7.47
C LYS A 90 -20.55 6.28 6.17
N VAL A 91 -19.63 6.83 5.38
CA VAL A 91 -19.87 7.44 4.08
C VAL A 91 -18.78 7.01 3.10
N PRO A 92 -19.08 6.92 1.80
CA PRO A 92 -18.06 6.67 0.80
C PRO A 92 -16.93 7.70 0.89
N TYR A 93 -15.71 7.27 0.66
CA TYR A 93 -14.55 8.15 0.62
C TYR A 93 -13.83 8.05 -0.74
N ARG A 94 -12.97 9.02 -1.01
CA ARG A 94 -12.22 9.13 -2.27
C ARG A 94 -10.72 9.31 -1.96
N PRO A 95 -9.81 9.08 -2.91
CA PRO A 95 -8.37 9.24 -2.70
C PRO A 95 -7.96 10.59 -2.13
N TRP A 96 -8.62 11.68 -2.54
CA TRP A 96 -8.33 13.02 -2.02
C TRP A 96 -8.61 13.16 -0.51
N TRP A 97 -9.63 12.45 0.01
CA TRP A 97 -9.92 12.46 1.43
C TRP A 97 -8.85 11.69 2.22
N ILE A 98 -8.38 10.54 1.69
CA ILE A 98 -7.29 9.77 2.30
C ILE A 98 -6.01 10.60 2.33
N SER A 99 -5.71 11.33 1.24
CA SER A 99 -4.55 12.23 1.19
C SER A 99 -4.63 13.32 2.27
N HIS A 100 -5.80 13.94 2.45
CA HIS A 100 -6.03 14.90 3.51
C HIS A 100 -5.87 14.28 4.92
N ALA A 101 -6.40 13.07 5.11
CA ALA A 101 -6.26 12.36 6.38
C ALA A 101 -4.79 12.05 6.69
N ALA A 102 -4.02 11.61 5.69
CA ALA A 102 -2.59 11.35 5.83
C ALA A 102 -1.80 12.60 6.24
N ALA A 103 -2.06 13.74 5.60
CA ALA A 103 -1.43 15.00 5.97
C ALA A 103 -1.72 15.39 7.43
N LYS A 104 -2.99 15.27 7.86
CA LYS A 104 -3.36 15.53 9.26
C LYS A 104 -2.73 14.56 10.25
N ILE A 105 -2.58 13.29 9.89
CA ILE A 105 -1.89 12.31 10.73
C ILE A 105 -0.42 12.72 10.90
N LEU A 106 0.26 13.07 9.82
CA LEU A 106 1.65 13.54 9.88
C LEU A 106 1.78 14.75 10.82
N ASP A 107 0.93 15.76 10.66
CA ASP A 107 0.97 16.99 11.48
C ASP A 107 0.76 16.69 12.98
N ARG A 108 -0.22 15.84 13.31
CA ARG A 108 -0.52 15.47 14.71
C ARG A 108 0.58 14.71 15.41
N HIS A 109 1.42 14.02 14.63
CA HIS A 109 2.55 13.25 15.16
C HIS A 109 3.89 13.96 15.00
N GLY A 110 3.86 15.28 14.72
CA GLY A 110 5.06 16.11 14.67
C GLY A 110 5.92 15.98 13.41
N TYR A 111 5.38 15.35 12.36
CA TYR A 111 6.06 15.26 11.06
C TYR A 111 5.67 16.45 10.17
N GLU A 112 6.07 17.66 10.55
CA GLU A 112 5.70 18.88 9.83
C GLU A 112 6.51 19.09 8.54
N GLY A 113 7.68 18.50 8.43
CA GLY A 113 8.56 18.58 7.27
C GLY A 113 8.13 17.71 6.10
N LYS A 114 9.00 17.65 5.08
CA LYS A 114 8.83 16.74 3.95
C LYS A 114 9.05 15.29 4.36
N VAL A 115 8.26 14.38 3.81
CA VAL A 115 8.39 12.94 3.95
C VAL A 115 8.68 12.29 2.61
N ASP A 116 9.29 11.11 2.62
CA ASP A 116 9.31 10.24 1.47
C ASP A 116 7.99 9.43 1.44
N VAL A 117 7.39 9.27 0.26
CA VAL A 117 6.09 8.62 0.12
C VAL A 117 6.24 7.34 -0.67
N ILE A 118 5.74 6.25 -0.12
CA ILE A 118 5.70 4.94 -0.81
C ILE A 118 4.24 4.50 -0.92
N GLY A 119 3.82 4.12 -2.12
CA GLY A 119 2.50 3.57 -2.34
C GLY A 119 2.55 2.29 -3.16
N VAL A 120 1.83 1.25 -2.71
CA VAL A 120 1.80 -0.06 -3.35
C VAL A 120 0.42 -0.35 -3.90
N SER A 121 0.33 -0.74 -5.18
CA SER A 121 -0.92 -1.14 -5.82
C SER A 121 -2.01 -0.05 -5.67
N TRP A 122 -3.14 -0.33 -5.05
CA TRP A 122 -4.17 0.64 -4.71
C TRP A 122 -3.61 1.84 -3.91
N GLY A 123 -2.71 1.59 -2.96
CA GLY A 123 -2.02 2.63 -2.21
C GLY A 123 -1.13 3.51 -3.07
N GLY A 124 -0.66 3.01 -4.21
CA GLY A 124 0.09 3.80 -5.20
C GLY A 124 -0.78 4.87 -5.86
N ALA A 125 -2.07 4.60 -6.08
CA ALA A 125 -3.01 5.63 -6.54
C ALA A 125 -3.21 6.73 -5.46
N VAL A 126 -3.33 6.34 -4.19
CA VAL A 126 -3.40 7.31 -3.08
C VAL A 126 -2.10 8.11 -2.95
N ALA A 127 -0.94 7.48 -3.13
CA ALA A 127 0.36 8.15 -3.10
C ALA A 127 0.49 9.19 -4.22
N GLN A 128 -0.01 8.89 -5.43
CA GLN A 128 -0.09 9.86 -6.53
C GLN A 128 -1.01 11.04 -6.18
N GLN A 129 -2.19 10.76 -5.61
CA GLN A 129 -3.10 11.81 -5.14
C GLN A 129 -2.45 12.66 -4.05
N PHE A 130 -1.76 12.05 -3.09
CA PHE A 130 -1.06 12.78 -2.03
C PHE A 130 0.07 13.64 -2.60
N ALA A 131 0.86 13.09 -3.52
CA ALA A 131 1.94 13.82 -4.17
C ALA A 131 1.46 15.00 -5.00
N PHE A 132 0.26 14.94 -5.58
CA PHE A 132 -0.37 16.06 -6.27
C PHE A 132 -0.96 17.08 -5.30
N GLN A 133 -1.73 16.61 -4.32
CA GLN A 133 -2.50 17.47 -3.40
C GLN A 133 -1.62 18.14 -2.34
N CYS A 134 -0.57 17.45 -1.88
CA CYS A 134 0.31 17.88 -0.79
C CYS A 134 1.77 17.94 -1.25
N GLN A 135 2.05 18.53 -2.43
CA GLN A 135 3.40 18.52 -3.02
C GLN A 135 4.48 19.10 -2.09
N HIS A 136 4.15 20.10 -1.29
CA HIS A 136 5.07 20.72 -0.34
C HIS A 136 5.52 19.75 0.76
N ARG A 137 4.74 18.70 1.04
CA ARG A 137 5.02 17.66 2.04
C ARG A 137 5.83 16.49 1.49
N VAL A 138 5.99 16.38 0.17
CA VAL A 138 6.68 15.27 -0.47
C VAL A 138 8.11 15.63 -0.83
N ASN A 139 9.06 14.78 -0.40
CA ASN A 139 10.45 14.82 -0.85
C ASN A 139 10.63 13.93 -2.09
N ARG A 140 10.38 12.63 -1.95
CA ARG A 140 10.47 11.61 -3.01
C ARG A 140 9.22 10.75 -3.02
N LEU A 141 8.89 10.19 -4.18
CA LEU A 141 7.73 9.32 -4.39
C LEU A 141 8.18 7.97 -4.93
N ILE A 142 7.72 6.88 -4.31
CA ILE A 142 7.92 5.51 -4.82
C ILE A 142 6.54 4.91 -5.11
N LEU A 143 6.36 4.45 -6.34
CA LEU A 143 5.14 3.86 -6.84
C LEU A 143 5.41 2.40 -7.23
N ALA A 144 4.98 1.44 -6.40
CA ALA A 144 5.24 0.02 -6.62
C ALA A 144 3.98 -0.73 -7.08
N ALA A 145 4.09 -1.52 -8.14
CA ALA A 145 3.02 -2.38 -8.67
C ALA A 145 1.67 -1.64 -8.81
N THR A 146 1.68 -0.43 -9.38
CA THR A 146 0.51 0.46 -9.43
C THR A 146 0.24 1.03 -10.83
N THR A 147 -0.85 1.77 -10.95
CA THR A 147 -1.37 2.32 -12.20
C THR A 147 -1.79 3.78 -12.04
N ALA A 148 -2.17 4.41 -13.15
CA ALA A 148 -2.82 5.72 -13.17
C ALA A 148 -4.34 5.67 -12.85
N GLY A 149 -4.84 4.59 -12.24
CA GLY A 149 -6.26 4.45 -11.86
C GLY A 149 -7.12 3.84 -12.97
N MET A 150 -8.33 4.36 -13.20
CA MET A 150 -9.31 3.80 -14.15
C MET A 150 -8.81 3.70 -15.61
N THR A 151 -7.79 4.45 -15.96
CA THR A 151 -7.17 4.44 -17.30
C THR A 151 -6.07 3.38 -17.42
N MET A 152 -6.00 2.43 -16.49
CA MET A 152 -5.02 1.35 -16.52
C MET A 152 -5.23 0.40 -17.69
N VAL A 153 -4.13 -0.17 -18.19
CA VAL A 153 -4.19 -1.40 -18.98
C VAL A 153 -4.47 -2.55 -18.00
N PRO A 154 -5.59 -3.26 -18.15
CA PRO A 154 -5.98 -4.31 -17.21
C PRO A 154 -5.00 -5.48 -17.25
N GLY A 155 -4.86 -6.18 -16.13
CA GLY A 155 -4.14 -7.44 -16.04
C GLY A 155 -4.97 -8.62 -16.56
N ASP A 156 -4.54 -9.82 -16.20
CA ASP A 156 -5.22 -11.05 -16.57
C ASP A 156 -6.63 -11.11 -15.93
N TRP A 157 -7.66 -11.23 -16.75
CA TRP A 157 -9.05 -11.27 -16.29
C TRP A 157 -9.35 -12.42 -15.35
N GLY A 158 -8.72 -13.59 -15.55
CA GLY A 158 -8.86 -14.72 -14.65
C GLY A 158 -8.21 -14.49 -13.27
N VAL A 159 -7.20 -13.60 -13.19
CA VAL A 159 -6.60 -13.16 -11.93
C VAL A 159 -7.45 -12.05 -11.31
N LEU A 160 -7.85 -11.05 -12.09
CA LEU A 160 -8.66 -9.92 -11.61
C LEU A 160 -10.02 -10.36 -11.05
N SER A 161 -10.69 -11.33 -11.68
CA SER A 161 -11.96 -11.89 -11.17
C SER A 161 -11.77 -12.55 -9.80
N LYS A 162 -10.67 -13.29 -9.59
CA LYS A 162 -10.33 -13.87 -8.28
C LYS A 162 -9.96 -12.81 -7.25
N MET A 163 -9.32 -11.72 -7.68
CA MET A 163 -9.01 -10.59 -6.81
C MET A 163 -10.26 -9.84 -6.35
N ALA A 164 -11.29 -9.79 -7.18
CA ALA A 164 -12.56 -9.14 -6.85
C ALA A 164 -13.38 -9.91 -5.79
N THR A 165 -13.09 -11.20 -5.57
CA THR A 165 -13.81 -12.01 -4.58
C THR A 165 -13.26 -11.81 -3.18
N PRO A 166 -14.12 -11.67 -2.14
CA PRO A 166 -13.66 -11.56 -0.75
C PRO A 166 -13.07 -12.87 -0.19
N GLN A 167 -13.22 -13.99 -0.91
CA GLN A 167 -12.76 -15.33 -0.47
C GLN A 167 -11.27 -15.34 -0.10
N ARG A 168 -10.43 -14.59 -0.79
CA ARG A 168 -8.98 -14.49 -0.50
C ARG A 168 -8.65 -13.96 0.90
N TYR A 169 -9.61 -13.29 1.56
CA TYR A 169 -9.44 -12.76 2.92
C TYR A 169 -10.10 -13.61 4.00
N VAL A 170 -11.10 -14.41 3.63
CA VAL A 170 -11.90 -15.19 4.60
C VAL A 170 -11.61 -16.68 4.56
N ASP A 171 -10.96 -17.16 3.50
CA ASP A 171 -10.58 -18.58 3.31
C ASP A 171 -9.06 -18.69 3.10
N PRO A 172 -8.27 -19.00 4.15
CA PRO A 172 -6.83 -19.19 4.05
C PRO A 172 -6.41 -20.27 3.05
N GLU A 173 -7.19 -21.35 2.93
CA GLU A 173 -6.90 -22.42 1.99
C GLU A 173 -7.14 -22.00 0.54
N TYR A 174 -8.16 -21.16 0.29
CA TYR A 174 -8.36 -20.54 -1.01
C TYR A 174 -7.18 -19.63 -1.37
N LEU A 175 -6.73 -18.79 -0.43
CA LEU A 175 -5.58 -17.93 -0.63
C LEU A 175 -4.33 -18.74 -0.95
N LYS A 176 -4.02 -19.76 -0.16
CA LYS A 176 -2.86 -20.63 -0.34
C LYS A 176 -2.85 -21.32 -1.71
N ARG A 177 -3.97 -21.96 -2.10
CA ARG A 177 -4.10 -22.64 -3.40
C ARG A 177 -4.01 -21.74 -4.62
N ASN A 178 -4.34 -20.46 -4.46
CA ASN A 178 -4.34 -19.51 -5.56
C ASN A 178 -3.22 -18.47 -5.46
N PHE A 179 -2.35 -18.54 -4.44
CA PHE A 179 -1.38 -17.48 -4.13
C PHE A 179 -0.42 -17.22 -5.29
N GLU A 180 0.21 -18.25 -5.81
CA GLU A 180 1.11 -18.14 -6.96
C GLU A 180 0.39 -17.61 -8.21
N LYS A 181 -0.81 -18.10 -8.47
CA LYS A 181 -1.62 -17.61 -9.61
C LYS A 181 -2.04 -16.15 -9.47
N LEU A 182 -2.36 -15.72 -8.23
CA LEU A 182 -2.80 -14.37 -7.92
C LEU A 182 -1.64 -13.37 -7.92
N TYR A 183 -0.52 -13.74 -7.32
CA TYR A 183 0.53 -12.79 -7.01
C TYR A 183 1.84 -13.06 -7.77
N GLY A 184 1.97 -14.20 -8.46
CA GLY A 184 3.19 -14.57 -9.19
C GLY A 184 4.38 -14.88 -8.27
N GLU A 185 4.11 -15.25 -7.01
CA GLU A 185 5.10 -15.52 -5.97
C GLU A 185 4.92 -16.92 -5.41
N GLY A 186 6.01 -17.54 -4.92
CA GLY A 186 5.99 -18.95 -4.46
C GLY A 186 5.19 -19.19 -3.17
N GLU A 187 4.82 -20.43 -2.95
CA GLU A 187 3.94 -20.88 -1.84
C GLU A 187 4.46 -20.53 -0.43
N ASN A 188 5.77 -20.45 -0.22
CA ASN A 188 6.36 -20.11 1.08
C ASN A 188 5.94 -18.75 1.62
N LEU A 189 5.60 -17.80 0.74
CA LEU A 189 5.08 -16.49 1.12
C LEU A 189 3.59 -16.51 1.47
N ALA A 190 2.83 -17.46 0.93
CA ALA A 190 1.40 -17.57 1.18
C ALA A 190 1.08 -17.72 2.67
N GLY A 191 1.83 -18.55 3.39
CA GLY A 191 1.67 -18.76 4.82
C GLY A 191 1.98 -17.51 5.64
N GLN A 192 3.11 -16.86 5.39
CA GLN A 192 3.53 -15.66 6.09
C GLN A 192 2.59 -14.46 5.81
N HIS A 193 2.14 -14.32 4.57
CA HIS A 193 1.22 -13.28 4.18
C HIS A 193 -0.17 -13.48 4.81
N ALA A 194 -0.68 -14.72 4.81
CA ALA A 194 -1.98 -15.05 5.39
C ALA A 194 -2.04 -14.78 6.90
N ILE A 195 -0.96 -15.02 7.64
CA ILE A 195 -0.87 -14.78 9.09
C ILE A 195 -0.97 -13.28 9.41
N ARG A 196 -0.42 -12.43 8.55
CA ARG A 196 -0.38 -10.96 8.75
C ARG A 196 -1.64 -10.24 8.26
N ILE A 197 -2.47 -10.89 7.43
CA ILE A 197 -3.67 -10.26 6.90
C ILE A 197 -4.83 -10.43 7.87
N MET A 198 -5.34 -9.30 8.38
CA MET A 198 -6.66 -9.27 9.00
C MET A 198 -7.72 -9.05 7.92
N PRO A 199 -8.75 -9.92 7.84
CA PRO A 199 -9.80 -9.75 6.85
C PRO A 199 -10.44 -8.35 6.93
N PRO A 200 -10.61 -7.65 5.80
CA PRO A 200 -11.34 -6.40 5.76
C PRO A 200 -12.81 -6.63 6.14
N THR A 201 -13.50 -5.59 6.61
CA THR A 201 -14.95 -5.64 6.65
C THR A 201 -15.48 -5.60 5.21
N LEU A 202 -16.63 -6.25 4.95
CA LEU A 202 -17.26 -6.20 3.62
C LEU A 202 -17.48 -4.74 3.17
N VAL A 203 -18.02 -3.91 4.07
CA VAL A 203 -18.23 -2.47 3.82
C VAL A 203 -16.91 -1.77 3.50
N GLY A 204 -15.84 -2.03 4.26
CA GLY A 204 -14.53 -1.43 4.03
C GLY A 204 -13.92 -1.85 2.69
N TYR A 205 -14.03 -3.12 2.33
CA TYR A 205 -13.53 -3.63 1.06
C TYR A 205 -14.25 -3.00 -0.14
N PHE A 206 -15.60 -2.99 -0.11
CA PHE A 206 -16.39 -2.33 -1.15
C PHE A 206 -16.14 -0.83 -1.22
N ALA A 207 -15.97 -0.17 -0.07
CA ALA A 207 -15.62 1.25 -0.02
C ALA A 207 -14.25 1.53 -0.67
N GLN A 208 -13.25 0.67 -0.45
CA GLN A 208 -11.96 0.78 -1.13
C GLN A 208 -12.08 0.56 -2.64
N MET A 209 -12.83 -0.44 -3.09
CA MET A 209 -13.05 -0.69 -4.52
C MET A 209 -13.74 0.49 -5.19
N THR A 210 -14.80 1.00 -4.59
CA THR A 210 -15.59 2.10 -5.15
C THR A 210 -14.89 3.46 -5.04
N ALA A 211 -13.95 3.63 -4.11
CA ALA A 211 -13.18 4.86 -3.96
C ALA A 211 -12.42 5.27 -5.24
N MET A 212 -12.03 4.29 -6.05
CA MET A 212 -11.29 4.52 -7.31
C MET A 212 -12.19 4.68 -8.54
N LEU A 213 -13.51 4.48 -8.43
CA LEU A 213 -14.41 4.62 -9.58
C LEU A 213 -14.36 6.05 -10.14
N GLY A 214 -14.02 6.16 -11.44
CA GLY A 214 -13.87 7.43 -12.12
C GLY A 214 -12.60 8.22 -11.73
N TRP A 215 -11.75 7.70 -10.85
CA TRP A 215 -10.48 8.37 -10.51
C TRP A 215 -9.36 7.95 -11.46
N THR A 216 -8.61 8.93 -11.94
CA THR A 216 -7.37 8.73 -12.68
C THR A 216 -6.37 9.84 -12.37
N SER A 217 -5.10 9.50 -12.32
CA SER A 217 -4.01 10.46 -12.13
C SER A 217 -3.48 11.04 -13.44
N LEU A 218 -3.81 10.46 -14.60
CA LEU A 218 -3.23 10.87 -15.90
C LEU A 218 -3.22 12.39 -16.12
N PRO A 219 -4.31 13.15 -15.84
CA PRO A 219 -4.32 14.59 -16.09
C PRO A 219 -3.36 15.38 -15.21
N PHE A 220 -3.01 14.88 -14.03
CA PHE A 220 -2.17 15.60 -13.08
C PHE A 220 -0.78 14.97 -12.84
N LEU A 221 -0.47 13.80 -13.43
CA LEU A 221 0.89 13.22 -13.38
C LEU A 221 1.96 14.21 -13.85
N PRO A 222 1.78 14.99 -14.95
CA PRO A 222 2.77 15.98 -15.38
C PRO A 222 3.02 17.09 -14.37
N LEU A 223 2.10 17.30 -13.42
CA LEU A 223 2.21 18.29 -12.36
C LEU A 223 2.95 17.77 -11.12
N ILE A 224 3.17 16.46 -11.01
CA ILE A 224 3.97 15.86 -9.93
C ILE A 224 5.45 16.01 -10.28
N ARG A 225 6.07 17.12 -9.84
CA ARG A 225 7.46 17.46 -10.13
C ARG A 225 8.46 16.88 -9.12
N LYS A 226 8.06 15.87 -8.37
CA LYS A 226 8.92 15.19 -7.38
C LYS A 226 9.71 14.06 -8.03
N PRO A 227 10.97 13.81 -7.61
CA PRO A 227 11.67 12.60 -7.99
C PRO A 227 10.77 11.40 -7.71
N THR A 228 10.52 10.58 -8.72
CA THR A 228 9.58 9.47 -8.61
C THR A 228 10.19 8.18 -9.15
N LEU A 229 10.29 7.17 -8.29
CA LEU A 229 10.69 5.82 -8.67
C LEU A 229 9.42 4.98 -8.89
N VAL A 230 9.21 4.54 -10.13
CA VAL A 230 8.19 3.55 -10.47
C VAL A 230 8.83 2.17 -10.46
N MET A 231 8.32 1.26 -9.64
CA MET A 231 8.83 -0.11 -9.54
C MET A 231 7.77 -1.11 -9.98
N MET A 232 8.11 -1.99 -10.91
CA MET A 232 7.17 -2.97 -11.48
C MET A 232 7.81 -4.35 -11.57
N GLY A 233 7.05 -5.38 -11.21
CA GLY A 233 7.42 -6.76 -11.52
C GLY A 233 7.12 -7.09 -12.98
N ASP A 234 8.02 -7.78 -13.67
CA ASP A 234 7.82 -8.15 -15.09
C ASP A 234 6.84 -9.31 -15.28
N ARG A 235 6.51 -10.03 -14.19
CA ARG A 235 5.50 -11.11 -14.17
C ARG A 235 4.22 -10.73 -13.41
N ASP A 236 4.02 -9.44 -13.13
CA ASP A 236 2.80 -8.98 -12.46
C ASP A 236 1.59 -9.14 -13.40
N ARG A 237 0.69 -10.07 -13.03
CA ARG A 237 -0.53 -10.37 -13.78
C ARG A 237 -1.74 -9.54 -13.33
N ILE A 238 -1.61 -8.81 -12.21
CA ILE A 238 -2.65 -7.90 -11.68
C ILE A 238 -2.46 -6.52 -12.32
N VAL A 239 -1.23 -6.00 -12.25
CA VAL A 239 -0.86 -4.69 -12.81
C VAL A 239 0.31 -4.87 -13.79
N PRO A 240 0.03 -5.09 -15.08
CA PRO A 240 1.06 -5.30 -16.09
C PRO A 240 2.09 -4.17 -16.17
N LEU A 241 3.34 -4.52 -16.49
CA LEU A 241 4.49 -3.62 -16.61
C LEU A 241 4.19 -2.38 -17.49
N VAL A 242 3.32 -2.49 -18.47
CA VAL A 242 2.93 -1.36 -19.35
C VAL A 242 2.37 -0.19 -18.55
N ASN A 243 1.68 -0.43 -17.43
CA ASN A 243 1.19 0.64 -16.56
C ASN A 243 2.34 1.43 -15.93
N GLY A 244 3.41 0.77 -15.54
CA GLY A 244 4.62 1.44 -15.05
C GLY A 244 5.31 2.29 -16.13
N ARG A 245 5.31 1.83 -17.38
CA ARG A 245 5.82 2.61 -18.53
C ARG A 245 4.98 3.86 -18.77
N ILE A 246 3.64 3.74 -18.66
CA ILE A 246 2.72 4.89 -18.75
C ILE A 246 3.01 5.89 -17.62
N LEU A 247 3.09 5.44 -16.37
CA LEU A 247 3.43 6.32 -15.25
C LEU A 247 4.75 7.06 -15.49
N LYS A 248 5.81 6.33 -15.89
CA LYS A 248 7.12 6.91 -16.19
C LYS A 248 7.08 7.93 -17.32
N MET A 249 6.25 7.69 -18.34
CA MET A 249 6.09 8.60 -19.49
C MET A 249 5.50 9.96 -19.08
N PHE A 250 4.52 9.97 -18.17
CA PHE A 250 3.82 11.18 -17.76
C PHE A 250 4.43 11.88 -16.55
N LEU A 251 5.32 11.22 -15.80
CA LEU A 251 6.00 11.81 -14.63
C LEU A 251 7.28 12.53 -15.07
N PRO A 252 7.40 13.86 -14.90
CA PRO A 252 8.55 14.64 -15.38
C PRO A 252 9.90 14.20 -14.82
N LYS A 253 9.93 13.78 -13.54
CA LYS A 253 11.12 13.25 -12.86
C LYS A 253 10.94 11.78 -12.50
N GLY A 254 10.31 11.01 -13.41
CA GLY A 254 10.01 9.58 -13.23
C GLY A 254 11.16 8.71 -13.74
N GLU A 255 11.60 7.73 -12.93
CA GLU A 255 12.44 6.62 -13.35
C GLU A 255 11.70 5.29 -13.17
N LEU A 256 11.96 4.31 -14.03
CA LEU A 256 11.33 3.00 -13.99
C LEU A 256 12.37 1.93 -13.64
N HIS A 257 12.12 1.21 -12.55
CA HIS A 257 12.86 0.02 -12.16
C HIS A 257 12.01 -1.23 -12.38
N ILE A 258 12.53 -2.20 -13.14
CA ILE A 258 11.86 -3.46 -13.42
C ILE A 258 12.48 -4.55 -12.55
N VAL A 259 11.69 -5.14 -11.65
CA VAL A 259 12.11 -6.27 -10.83
C VAL A 259 11.89 -7.54 -11.64
N LYS A 260 12.99 -8.20 -12.00
CA LYS A 260 12.99 -9.37 -12.89
C LYS A 260 12.36 -10.59 -12.22
N ASN A 261 11.59 -11.35 -12.99
CA ASN A 261 10.90 -12.56 -12.52
C ASN A 261 10.02 -12.35 -11.27
N ALA A 262 9.51 -11.14 -11.07
CA ALA A 262 8.74 -10.74 -9.89
C ALA A 262 7.27 -10.52 -10.23
N GLY A 263 6.39 -10.99 -9.36
CA GLY A 263 4.94 -10.78 -9.43
C GLY A 263 4.51 -9.52 -8.68
N HIS A 264 3.23 -9.46 -8.28
CA HIS A 264 2.61 -8.26 -7.70
C HIS A 264 3.13 -7.89 -6.31
N LEU A 265 3.54 -8.88 -5.51
CA LEU A 265 3.97 -8.68 -4.12
C LEU A 265 5.49 -8.52 -3.95
N PHE A 266 6.22 -8.22 -5.01
CA PHE A 266 7.69 -8.12 -4.96
C PHE A 266 8.20 -7.16 -3.87
N ILE A 267 7.42 -6.14 -3.53
CA ILE A 267 7.77 -5.19 -2.45
C ILE A 267 7.92 -5.86 -1.09
N ILE A 268 7.33 -7.04 -0.92
CA ILE A 268 7.43 -7.86 0.30
C ILE A 268 8.33 -9.06 0.04
N SER A 269 8.08 -9.78 -1.07
CA SER A 269 8.75 -11.05 -1.40
C SER A 269 10.21 -10.89 -1.79
N ARG A 270 10.55 -9.76 -2.41
CA ARG A 270 11.88 -9.47 -2.94
C ARG A 270 12.56 -8.31 -2.22
N LEU A 271 12.16 -8.01 -0.98
CA LEU A 271 12.62 -6.83 -0.26
C LEU A 271 14.14 -6.76 -0.16
N LYS A 272 14.82 -7.88 0.11
CA LYS A 272 16.29 -7.95 0.16
C LYS A 272 16.94 -7.58 -1.19
N GLU A 273 16.31 -7.95 -2.30
CA GLU A 273 16.78 -7.66 -3.65
C GLU A 273 16.58 -6.18 -4.03
N ILE A 274 15.44 -5.61 -3.64
CA ILE A 274 15.07 -4.23 -3.98
C ILE A 274 15.56 -3.18 -2.99
N GLU A 275 15.98 -3.57 -1.78
CA GLU A 275 16.48 -2.65 -0.75
C GLU A 275 17.60 -1.74 -1.26
N PRO A 276 18.63 -2.22 -1.97
CA PRO A 276 19.68 -1.35 -2.49
C PRO A 276 19.14 -0.28 -3.47
N VAL A 277 18.10 -0.63 -4.24
CA VAL A 277 17.45 0.31 -5.17
C VAL A 277 16.66 1.36 -4.40
N LEU A 278 15.91 0.92 -3.38
CA LEU A 278 15.16 1.82 -2.49
C LEU A 278 16.11 2.80 -1.81
N ARG A 279 17.20 2.31 -1.20
CA ARG A 279 18.20 3.15 -0.52
C ARG A 279 18.88 4.11 -1.47
N ARG A 280 19.36 3.66 -2.62
CA ARG A 280 19.96 4.54 -3.63
C ARG A 280 19.01 5.68 -4.01
N PHE A 281 17.74 5.38 -4.20
CA PHE A 281 16.73 6.38 -4.57
C PHE A 281 16.40 7.31 -3.40
N LEU A 282 16.15 6.76 -2.20
CA LEU A 282 15.76 7.53 -1.02
C LEU A 282 16.89 8.41 -0.47
N ASP A 283 18.15 7.94 -0.58
CA ASP A 283 19.35 8.61 -0.06
C ASP A 283 20.08 9.45 -1.11
N GLY A 284 19.61 9.46 -2.34
CA GLY A 284 20.19 10.26 -3.42
C GLY A 284 20.22 11.76 -3.09
N PRO A 285 21.02 12.56 -3.82
CA PRO A 285 21.11 14.01 -3.59
C PRO A 285 19.74 14.68 -3.72
N GLU A 286 19.52 15.74 -2.94
CA GLU A 286 18.31 16.56 -3.09
C GLU A 286 18.31 17.17 -4.50
N GLN A 287 17.29 16.83 -5.29
CA GLN A 287 17.09 17.48 -6.58
C GLN A 287 16.36 18.81 -6.33
N THR A 288 17.08 19.88 -6.48
CA THR A 288 16.55 21.26 -6.50
C THR A 288 15.49 21.46 -7.58
#